data_ee927f603ef8efcf7a77a04bce59001e
#
_entry.id   ee927f603ef8efcf7a77a04bce59001e
#
_cell.length_a   1.000
_cell.length_b   1.000
_cell.length_c   1.000
_cell.angle_alpha   90.00
_cell.angle_beta   90.00
_cell.angle_gamma   90.00
#
_symmetry.space_group_name_H-M   'P 1'
#
loop_
_entity.id
_entity.type
_entity.pdbx_description
1 polymer ?
#
loop_
_entity_poly.entity_id
_entity_poly.type
_entity_poly.pdbx_seq_one_letter_code
_entity_poly.pdbx_strand_id
1 'polypeptide(L)'
;LALAADMAGCALIGRPLVEGTGSLANFRVQAKNLGTDLMGAYLAAAQELVQRLDTFTFPQKERPELLVLHASSHHTSNTMALWAGVRERLGEVCSVQEIGLRNGTLDDCSGCPYTMCIHFGEKGECFYGGVMSREVYPAVRRADGVVILCPNYNDALSANLTAFINRLTALFRQTRFYDKALFALVVSGYSGSDLVA
;
A
#
# COMPACT_ATOMS: atom_id res chain seq x y z
N LEU A 1 -6.66 -6.90 -15.64
CA LEU A 1 -8.05 -7.09 -15.13
C LEU A 1 -8.28 -6.35 -13.82
N ALA A 2 -7.42 -6.51 -12.78
CA ALA A 2 -7.59 -5.84 -11.49
C ALA A 2 -7.63 -4.31 -11.63
N LEU A 3 -6.65 -3.72 -12.31
CA LEU A 3 -6.61 -2.28 -12.56
C LEU A 3 -7.87 -1.80 -13.33
N ALA A 4 -8.31 -2.53 -14.34
CA ALA A 4 -9.50 -2.17 -15.10
C ALA A 4 -10.78 -2.23 -14.24
N ALA A 5 -10.88 -3.19 -13.34
CA ALA A 5 -11.99 -3.29 -12.39
C ALA A 5 -11.98 -2.13 -11.40
N ASP A 6 -10.81 -1.78 -10.86
CA ASP A 6 -10.64 -0.65 -9.95
C ASP A 6 -11.01 0.68 -10.63
N MET A 7 -10.52 0.91 -11.84
CA MET A 7 -10.89 2.09 -12.65
C MET A 7 -12.39 2.15 -12.99
N ALA A 8 -13.06 1.00 -13.02
CA ALA A 8 -14.51 0.91 -13.18
C ALA A 8 -15.30 1.10 -11.87
N GLY A 9 -14.60 1.38 -10.77
CA GLY A 9 -15.21 1.60 -9.46
C GLY A 9 -15.52 0.32 -8.68
N CYS A 10 -14.94 -0.82 -9.07
CA CYS A 10 -15.08 -2.07 -8.32
C CYS A 10 -14.11 -2.09 -7.14
N ALA A 11 -14.57 -2.50 -5.97
CA ALA A 11 -13.69 -2.74 -4.84
C ALA A 11 -12.84 -4.00 -5.07
N LEU A 12 -11.52 -3.89 -4.92
CA LEU A 12 -10.61 -5.01 -5.00
C LEU A 12 -10.40 -5.59 -3.60
N ILE A 13 -10.86 -6.81 -3.38
CA ILE A 13 -10.87 -7.46 -2.08
C ILE A 13 -9.63 -8.34 -1.92
N GLY A 14 -8.63 -7.84 -1.23
CA GLY A 14 -7.40 -8.57 -0.93
C GLY A 14 -6.60 -8.92 -2.19
N ARG A 15 -6.28 -10.19 -2.38
CA ARG A 15 -5.70 -10.70 -3.63
C ARG A 15 -6.83 -10.97 -4.62
N PRO A 16 -7.12 -10.05 -5.54
CA PRO A 16 -8.30 -10.16 -6.40
C PRO A 16 -8.12 -11.16 -7.55
N LEU A 17 -6.94 -11.77 -7.66
CA LEU A 17 -6.59 -12.70 -8.72
C LEU A 17 -5.96 -13.98 -8.17
N VAL A 18 -6.35 -15.10 -8.75
CA VAL A 18 -5.64 -16.37 -8.65
C VAL A 18 -5.16 -16.73 -10.04
N GLU A 19 -3.85 -16.61 -10.26
CA GLU A 19 -3.22 -16.78 -11.55
C GLU A 19 -2.42 -18.08 -11.57
N GLY A 20 -2.70 -18.94 -12.53
CA GLY A 20 -1.96 -20.18 -12.77
C GLY A 20 -1.25 -20.14 -14.12
N THR A 21 0.04 -20.52 -14.17
CA THR A 21 0.70 -20.86 -15.43
C THR A 21 0.12 -22.16 -15.97
N GLY A 22 0.30 -22.45 -17.25
CA GLY A 22 -0.23 -23.69 -17.85
C GLY A 22 0.25 -24.97 -17.15
N SER A 23 1.42 -24.95 -16.54
CA SER A 23 1.97 -26.05 -15.76
C SER A 23 1.74 -25.90 -14.24
N LEU A 24 1.11 -24.84 -13.79
CA LEU A 24 0.97 -24.44 -12.39
C LEU A 24 2.30 -24.33 -11.61
N ALA A 25 3.42 -24.15 -12.33
CA ALA A 25 4.76 -24.11 -11.74
C ALA A 25 4.94 -22.97 -10.72
N ASN A 26 4.16 -21.90 -10.86
CA ASN A 26 4.15 -20.79 -9.91
C ASN A 26 3.59 -21.17 -8.53
N PHE A 27 2.91 -22.31 -8.39
CA PHE A 27 2.41 -22.84 -7.10
C PHE A 27 3.37 -23.79 -6.38
N ARG A 28 4.58 -24.05 -6.90
CA ARG A 28 5.51 -25.01 -6.28
C ARG A 28 5.79 -24.75 -4.80
N VAL A 29 6.07 -23.52 -4.44
CA VAL A 29 6.38 -23.15 -3.05
C VAL A 29 5.16 -23.34 -2.17
N GLN A 30 4.00 -22.89 -2.64
CA GLN A 30 2.75 -23.02 -1.90
C GLN A 30 2.34 -24.48 -1.74
N ALA A 31 2.44 -25.30 -2.77
CA ALA A 31 2.19 -26.73 -2.73
C ALA A 31 3.05 -27.43 -1.68
N LYS A 32 4.37 -27.12 -1.67
CA LYS A 32 5.28 -27.65 -0.65
C LYS A 32 4.87 -27.24 0.78
N ASN A 33 4.51 -25.97 0.97
CA ASN A 33 4.12 -25.45 2.28
C ASN A 33 2.79 -26.04 2.78
N LEU A 34 1.87 -26.35 1.86
CA LEU A 34 0.57 -26.95 2.17
C LEU A 34 0.61 -28.48 2.21
N GLY A 35 1.72 -29.11 1.83
CA GLY A 35 1.84 -30.57 1.75
C GLY A 35 0.92 -31.20 0.70
N THR A 36 0.67 -30.51 -0.42
CA THR A 36 -0.23 -30.93 -1.50
C THR A 36 0.47 -30.85 -2.86
N ASP A 37 -0.23 -31.25 -3.93
CA ASP A 37 0.25 -31.07 -5.30
C ASP A 37 -0.01 -29.65 -5.84
N LEU A 38 0.41 -29.38 -7.07
CA LEU A 38 0.27 -28.06 -7.69
C LEU A 38 -1.20 -27.67 -7.90
N MET A 39 -2.03 -28.63 -8.28
CA MET A 39 -3.46 -28.43 -8.49
C MET A 39 -4.16 -28.16 -7.16
N GLY A 40 -3.83 -28.92 -6.12
CA GLY A 40 -4.36 -28.69 -4.76
C GLY A 40 -4.00 -27.31 -4.23
N ALA A 41 -2.79 -26.81 -4.44
CA ALA A 41 -2.40 -25.46 -4.06
C ALA A 41 -3.14 -24.38 -4.86
N TYR A 42 -3.34 -24.59 -6.15
CA TYR A 42 -4.13 -23.69 -7.00
C TYR A 42 -5.60 -23.65 -6.54
N LEU A 43 -6.22 -24.80 -6.30
CA LEU A 43 -7.60 -24.88 -5.82
C LEU A 43 -7.76 -24.26 -4.43
N ALA A 44 -6.80 -24.45 -3.53
CA ALA A 44 -6.80 -23.81 -2.21
C ALA A 44 -6.78 -22.27 -2.33
N ALA A 45 -5.97 -21.74 -3.24
CA ALA A 45 -5.94 -20.29 -3.49
C ALA A 45 -7.27 -19.78 -4.09
N ALA A 46 -7.88 -20.55 -4.99
CA ALA A 46 -9.20 -20.22 -5.56
C ALA A 46 -10.31 -20.26 -4.50
N GLN A 47 -10.31 -21.26 -3.63
CA GLN A 47 -11.25 -21.36 -2.51
C GLN A 47 -11.10 -20.19 -1.53
N GLU A 48 -9.86 -19.79 -1.21
CA GLU A 48 -9.59 -18.63 -0.36
C GLU A 48 -10.13 -17.33 -1.01
N LEU A 49 -10.03 -17.18 -2.33
CA LEU A 49 -10.60 -16.03 -3.03
C LEU A 49 -12.13 -16.02 -2.93
N VAL A 50 -12.79 -17.16 -3.20
CA VAL A 50 -14.25 -17.28 -3.10
C VAL A 50 -14.72 -17.00 -1.68
N GLN A 51 -14.06 -17.56 -0.67
CA GLN A 51 -14.41 -17.33 0.72
C GLN A 51 -14.28 -15.85 1.09
N ARG A 52 -13.23 -15.15 0.62
CA ARG A 52 -13.10 -13.71 0.86
C ARG A 52 -14.22 -12.91 0.20
N LEU A 53 -14.62 -13.27 -1.01
CA LEU A 53 -15.74 -12.61 -1.68
C LEU A 53 -17.07 -12.82 -0.93
N ASP A 54 -17.29 -14.01 -0.42
CA ASP A 54 -18.53 -14.37 0.30
C ASP A 54 -18.61 -13.71 1.69
N THR A 55 -17.48 -13.61 2.37
CA THR A 55 -17.41 -13.06 3.74
C THR A 55 -17.10 -11.58 3.83
N PHE A 56 -16.81 -10.93 2.70
CA PHE A 56 -16.40 -9.52 2.70
C PHE A 56 -17.57 -8.61 3.08
N THR A 57 -17.33 -7.76 4.03
CA THR A 57 -18.20 -6.64 4.38
C THR A 57 -17.41 -5.36 4.31
N PHE A 58 -18.01 -4.31 3.72
CA PHE A 58 -17.38 -2.99 3.74
C PHE A 58 -17.26 -2.51 5.20
N PRO A 59 -16.05 -2.19 5.68
CA PRO A 59 -15.90 -1.59 6.99
C PRO A 59 -16.73 -0.32 7.08
N GLN A 60 -17.61 -0.24 8.08
CA GLN A 60 -18.40 0.96 8.32
C GLN A 60 -17.90 1.58 9.62
N LYS A 61 -17.24 2.74 9.50
CA LYS A 61 -16.86 3.56 10.64
C LYS A 61 -17.54 4.92 10.50
N GLU A 62 -18.08 5.43 11.58
CA GLU A 62 -18.69 6.76 11.59
C GLU A 62 -17.67 7.85 11.25
N ARG A 63 -16.43 7.67 11.70
CA ARG A 63 -15.32 8.58 11.43
C ARG A 63 -14.03 7.81 11.11
N PRO A 64 -13.81 7.45 9.83
CA PRO A 64 -12.60 6.72 9.44
C PRO A 64 -11.33 7.55 9.63
N GLU A 65 -10.22 6.85 9.89
CA GLU A 65 -8.89 7.44 10.02
C GLU A 65 -8.17 7.40 8.68
N LEU A 66 -7.79 8.54 8.17
CA LEU A 66 -7.00 8.68 6.94
C LEU A 66 -5.56 9.06 7.27
N LEU A 67 -4.61 8.31 6.75
CA LEU A 67 -3.20 8.67 6.73
C LEU A 67 -2.85 9.29 5.40
N VAL A 68 -2.29 10.48 5.43
CA VAL A 68 -1.83 11.20 4.24
C VAL A 68 -0.31 11.25 4.24
N LEU A 69 0.28 10.73 3.18
CA LEU A 69 1.73 10.72 2.98
C LEU A 69 2.10 11.64 1.82
N HIS A 70 3.07 12.51 2.04
CA HIS A 70 3.60 13.38 1.00
C HIS A 70 5.11 13.58 1.13
N ALA A 71 5.78 13.81 0.00
CA ALA A 71 7.20 14.14 -0.03
C ALA A 71 7.45 15.62 -0.36
N SER A 72 6.42 16.45 -0.34
CA SER A 72 6.56 17.87 -0.64
C SER A 72 7.25 18.61 0.48
N SER A 73 8.29 19.38 0.13
CA SER A 73 9.01 20.27 1.03
C SER A 73 8.70 21.75 0.78
N HIS A 74 7.95 22.07 -0.25
CA HIS A 74 7.66 23.45 -0.66
C HIS A 74 6.27 23.89 -0.21
N HIS A 75 6.17 25.06 0.38
CA HIS A 75 4.90 25.70 0.75
C HIS A 75 4.09 26.13 -0.49
N THR A 76 4.73 26.25 -1.66
CA THR A 76 4.13 26.59 -2.95
C THR A 76 3.73 25.37 -3.77
N SER A 77 3.63 24.19 -3.17
CA SER A 77 3.31 22.95 -3.88
C SER A 77 1.86 22.94 -4.36
N ASN A 78 1.63 22.81 -5.65
CA ASN A 78 0.30 22.66 -6.23
C ASN A 78 -0.41 21.41 -5.70
N THR A 79 0.33 20.32 -5.45
CA THR A 79 -0.20 19.09 -4.85
C THR A 79 -0.76 19.37 -3.45
N MET A 80 -0.03 20.12 -2.63
CA MET A 80 -0.49 20.49 -1.30
C MET A 80 -1.65 21.48 -1.32
N ALA A 81 -1.66 22.42 -2.28
CA ALA A 81 -2.78 23.35 -2.47
C ALA A 81 -4.07 22.62 -2.85
N LEU A 82 -3.98 21.64 -3.77
CA LEU A 82 -5.12 20.80 -4.13
C LEU A 82 -5.58 19.94 -2.95
N TRP A 83 -4.65 19.36 -2.22
CA TRP A 83 -4.93 18.58 -1.01
C TRP A 83 -5.65 19.42 0.06
N ALA A 84 -5.27 20.67 0.25
CA ALA A 84 -5.92 21.55 1.24
C ALA A 84 -7.42 21.67 1.00
N GLY A 85 -7.86 21.84 -0.25
CA GLY A 85 -9.28 21.88 -0.61
C GLY A 85 -10.03 20.55 -0.39
N VAL A 86 -9.35 19.42 -0.59
CA VAL A 86 -9.90 18.09 -0.29
C VAL A 86 -10.02 17.89 1.22
N ARG A 87 -8.97 18.25 1.96
CA ARG A 87 -8.91 18.11 3.42
C ARG A 87 -10.01 18.89 4.14
N GLU A 88 -10.30 20.09 3.70
CA GLU A 88 -11.36 20.92 4.27
C GLU A 88 -12.70 20.17 4.31
N ARG A 89 -13.04 19.48 3.22
CA ARG A 89 -14.27 18.68 3.12
C ARG A 89 -14.20 17.37 3.88
N LEU A 90 -13.04 16.69 3.90
CA LEU A 90 -12.86 15.43 4.60
C LEU A 90 -12.80 15.60 6.11
N GLY A 91 -12.33 16.73 6.61
CA GLY A 91 -12.18 16.99 8.05
C GLY A 91 -13.48 16.92 8.84
N GLU A 92 -14.62 17.06 8.16
CA GLU A 92 -15.94 16.93 8.77
C GLU A 92 -16.33 15.47 9.05
N VAL A 93 -15.88 14.54 8.17
CA VAL A 93 -16.30 13.13 8.17
C VAL A 93 -15.17 12.16 8.50
N CYS A 94 -13.91 12.56 8.41
CA CYS A 94 -12.74 11.74 8.65
C CYS A 94 -11.81 12.34 9.69
N SER A 95 -11.06 11.50 10.39
CA SER A 95 -9.87 11.90 11.12
C SER A 95 -8.66 11.84 10.19
N VAL A 96 -7.92 12.93 10.04
CA VAL A 96 -6.80 13.02 9.08
C VAL A 96 -5.49 13.21 9.81
N GLN A 97 -4.56 12.28 9.61
CA GLN A 97 -3.16 12.39 10.03
C GLN A 97 -2.27 12.61 8.81
N GLU A 98 -1.47 13.66 8.80
CA GLU A 98 -0.50 13.93 7.75
C GLU A 98 0.93 13.64 8.21
N ILE A 99 1.70 12.93 7.39
CA ILE A 99 3.13 12.70 7.61
C ILE A 99 3.91 13.12 6.37
N GLY A 100 4.80 14.09 6.55
CA GLY A 100 5.72 14.54 5.52
C GLY A 100 6.97 13.69 5.46
N LEU A 101 7.18 12.97 4.37
CA LEU A 101 8.38 12.19 4.09
C LEU A 101 9.44 13.10 3.45
N ARG A 102 10.09 13.94 4.27
CA ARG A 102 11.00 14.96 3.77
C ARG A 102 12.38 14.39 3.48
N ASN A 103 13.12 15.08 2.60
CA ASN A 103 14.53 14.78 2.34
C ASN A 103 15.34 14.83 3.64
N GLY A 104 16.22 13.85 3.83
CA GLY A 104 17.05 13.72 5.02
C GLY A 104 16.37 13.12 6.25
N THR A 105 15.06 12.82 6.20
CA THR A 105 14.34 12.16 7.30
C THR A 105 14.03 10.70 7.00
N LEU A 106 14.14 10.29 5.75
CA LEU A 106 13.83 8.97 5.27
C LEU A 106 14.95 8.43 4.38
N ASP A 107 15.55 7.34 4.80
CA ASP A 107 16.50 6.57 4.00
C ASP A 107 15.76 5.47 3.24
N ASP A 108 16.23 5.16 2.03
CA ASP A 108 15.71 4.06 1.24
C ASP A 108 16.08 2.69 1.86
N CYS A 109 15.51 1.62 1.31
CA CYS A 109 15.85 0.26 1.67
C CYS A 109 17.29 -0.05 1.24
N SER A 110 18.14 -0.41 2.19
CA SER A 110 19.56 -0.73 1.94
C SER A 110 19.81 -2.19 1.54
N GLY A 111 18.76 -2.98 1.32
CA GLY A 111 18.91 -4.37 0.86
C GLY A 111 19.62 -5.27 1.86
N CYS A 112 19.28 -5.18 3.14
CA CYS A 112 19.86 -6.05 4.17
C CYS A 112 19.60 -7.54 3.90
N PRO A 113 20.42 -8.46 4.49
CA PRO A 113 20.19 -9.89 4.38
C PRO A 113 18.75 -10.28 4.74
N TYR A 114 18.16 -11.18 3.98
CA TYR A 114 16.76 -11.59 4.14
C TYR A 114 16.41 -12.02 5.56
N THR A 115 17.32 -12.77 6.22
CA THR A 115 17.14 -13.20 7.61
C THR A 115 17.03 -12.03 8.59
N MET A 116 17.80 -10.98 8.38
CA MET A 116 17.73 -9.76 9.18
C MET A 116 16.44 -9.00 8.90
N CYS A 117 16.03 -8.89 7.63
CA CYS A 117 14.77 -8.27 7.26
C CYS A 117 13.56 -8.98 7.88
N ILE A 118 13.57 -10.32 7.89
CA ILE A 118 12.54 -11.13 8.57
C ILE A 118 12.52 -10.82 10.08
N HIS A 119 13.66 -10.87 10.74
CA HIS A 119 13.75 -10.69 12.19
C HIS A 119 13.14 -9.36 12.67
N PHE A 120 13.44 -8.27 11.96
CA PHE A 120 12.83 -6.98 12.29
C PHE A 120 11.37 -6.88 11.81
N GLY A 121 11.05 -7.43 10.65
CA GLY A 121 9.69 -7.43 10.11
C GLY A 121 8.68 -8.20 10.96
N GLU A 122 9.10 -9.28 11.64
CA GLU A 122 8.27 -10.02 12.60
C GLU A 122 7.89 -9.18 13.82
N LYS A 123 8.69 -8.14 14.13
CA LYS A 123 8.41 -7.14 15.17
C LYS A 123 7.67 -5.92 14.63
N GLY A 124 7.40 -5.87 13.32
CA GLY A 124 6.81 -4.72 12.63
C GLY A 124 7.75 -3.52 12.54
N GLU A 125 9.05 -3.81 12.50
CA GLU A 125 10.12 -2.81 12.50
C GLU A 125 11.05 -3.02 11.31
N CYS A 126 11.90 -2.04 11.05
CA CYS A 126 13.01 -2.11 10.12
C CYS A 126 14.30 -1.80 10.86
N PHE A 127 15.37 -2.53 10.58
CA PHE A 127 16.69 -2.32 11.21
C PHE A 127 17.14 -0.83 11.17
N TYR A 128 16.86 -0.15 10.08
CA TYR A 128 17.22 1.26 9.91
C TYR A 128 16.29 2.24 10.65
N GLY A 129 15.22 1.75 11.27
CA GLY A 129 14.34 2.55 12.11
C GLY A 129 13.87 3.86 11.45
N GLY A 130 14.20 4.97 12.08
CA GLY A 130 13.90 6.31 11.60
C GLY A 130 12.42 6.65 11.67
N VAL A 131 11.98 7.61 10.86
CA VAL A 131 10.57 8.03 10.75
C VAL A 131 9.64 6.87 10.36
N MET A 132 10.14 5.93 9.56
CA MET A 132 9.35 4.76 9.15
C MET A 132 8.86 3.94 10.34
N SER A 133 9.77 3.54 11.24
CA SER A 133 9.41 2.69 12.38
C SER A 133 8.68 3.47 13.48
N ARG A 134 9.05 4.73 13.71
CA ARG A 134 8.48 5.52 14.81
C ARG A 134 7.11 6.10 14.50
N GLU A 135 6.86 6.50 13.26
CA GLU A 135 5.67 7.27 12.90
C GLU A 135 4.87 6.58 11.80
N VAL A 136 5.50 6.21 10.68
CA VAL A 136 4.80 5.75 9.49
C VAL A 136 4.16 4.38 9.69
N TYR A 137 4.90 3.38 10.18
CA TYR A 137 4.34 2.03 10.37
C TYR A 137 3.18 2.01 11.37
N PRO A 138 3.27 2.66 12.55
CA PRO A 138 2.12 2.75 13.44
C PRO A 138 0.91 3.47 12.81
N ALA A 139 1.14 4.54 12.05
CA ALA A 139 0.09 5.27 11.39
C ALA A 139 -0.58 4.44 10.29
N VAL A 140 0.20 3.74 9.44
CA VAL A 140 -0.34 2.84 8.40
C VAL A 140 -1.18 1.71 9.02
N ARG A 141 -0.78 1.17 10.16
CA ARG A 141 -1.56 0.10 10.83
C ARG A 141 -2.91 0.61 11.33
N ARG A 142 -2.97 1.82 11.89
CA ARG A 142 -4.22 2.39 12.42
C ARG A 142 -5.17 2.87 11.34
N ALA A 143 -4.63 3.40 10.24
CA ALA A 143 -5.43 4.03 9.19
C ALA A 143 -6.41 3.06 8.53
N ASP A 144 -7.59 3.53 8.21
CA ASP A 144 -8.58 2.87 7.37
C ASP A 144 -8.33 3.13 5.89
N GLY A 145 -7.73 4.28 5.59
CA GLY A 145 -7.30 4.65 4.26
C GLY A 145 -5.95 5.36 4.26
N VAL A 146 -5.18 5.14 3.20
CA VAL A 146 -3.90 5.82 2.96
C VAL A 146 -4.04 6.65 1.70
N VAL A 147 -3.72 7.93 1.79
CA VAL A 147 -3.71 8.88 0.67
C VAL A 147 -2.26 9.24 0.37
N ILE A 148 -1.82 8.99 -0.84
CA ILE A 148 -0.49 9.37 -1.31
C ILE A 148 -0.61 10.63 -2.14
N LEU A 149 0.02 11.71 -1.69
CA LEU A 149 0.11 12.95 -2.45
C LEU A 149 1.39 12.93 -3.29
N CYS A 150 1.23 12.79 -4.59
CA CYS A 150 2.34 12.53 -5.50
C CYS A 150 2.43 13.62 -6.57
N PRO A 151 3.40 14.54 -6.48
CA PRO A 151 3.78 15.34 -7.64
C PRO A 151 4.49 14.43 -8.65
N ASN A 152 4.12 14.57 -9.92
CA ASN A 152 4.83 13.88 -11.00
C ASN A 152 6.17 14.60 -11.27
N TYR A 153 7.26 13.88 -11.05
CA TYR A 153 8.60 14.32 -11.43
C TYR A 153 9.16 13.36 -12.48
N ASN A 154 9.13 13.77 -13.74
CA ASN A 154 9.72 12.99 -14.83
C ASN A 154 9.12 11.56 -14.95
N ASP A 155 7.80 11.48 -14.90
CA ASP A 155 7.02 10.23 -14.94
C ASP A 155 7.36 9.21 -13.85
N ALA A 156 7.76 9.71 -12.68
CA ALA A 156 8.12 8.87 -11.55
C ALA A 156 7.61 9.41 -10.23
N LEU A 157 7.45 8.51 -9.27
CA LEU A 157 7.27 8.85 -7.87
C LEU A 157 8.48 9.62 -7.35
N SER A 158 8.27 10.52 -6.41
CA SER A 158 9.39 11.11 -5.69
C SER A 158 10.21 10.04 -4.96
N ALA A 159 11.51 10.25 -4.84
CA ALA A 159 12.43 9.30 -4.21
C ALA A 159 11.96 8.87 -2.81
N ASN A 160 11.40 9.79 -2.02
CA ASN A 160 10.94 9.48 -0.67
C ASN A 160 9.66 8.63 -0.64
N LEU A 161 8.75 8.79 -1.58
CA LEU A 161 7.60 7.90 -1.73
C LEU A 161 8.04 6.51 -2.20
N THR A 162 9.03 6.44 -3.10
CA THR A 162 9.66 5.17 -3.50
C THR A 162 10.33 4.49 -2.31
N ALA A 163 11.09 5.23 -1.51
CA ALA A 163 11.70 4.71 -0.28
C ALA A 163 10.67 4.20 0.74
N PHE A 164 9.54 4.91 0.88
CA PHE A 164 8.41 4.43 1.68
C PHE A 164 7.91 3.07 1.19
N ILE A 165 7.65 2.92 -0.12
CA ILE A 165 7.18 1.66 -0.72
C ILE A 165 8.21 0.54 -0.51
N ASN A 166 9.49 0.80 -0.79
CA ASN A 166 10.57 -0.17 -0.64
C ASN A 166 10.70 -0.70 0.80
N ARG A 167 10.34 0.10 1.79
CA ARG A 167 10.43 -0.26 3.21
C ARG A 167 9.14 -0.85 3.80
N LEU A 168 8.07 -0.99 3.03
CA LEU A 168 6.82 -1.63 3.49
C LEU A 168 6.95 -3.13 3.79
N THR A 169 8.03 -3.78 3.35
CA THR A 169 8.28 -5.21 3.63
C THR A 169 8.17 -5.54 5.11
N ALA A 170 8.55 -4.64 6.00
CA ALA A 170 8.41 -4.81 7.44
C ALA A 170 6.94 -5.03 7.88
N LEU A 171 6.01 -4.34 7.24
CA LEU A 171 4.59 -4.45 7.57
C LEU A 171 3.94 -5.70 6.98
N PHE A 172 4.40 -6.20 5.84
CA PHE A 172 3.86 -7.41 5.21
C PHE A 172 4.00 -8.67 6.07
N ARG A 173 4.85 -8.66 7.08
CA ARG A 173 4.99 -9.76 8.02
C ARG A 173 3.87 -9.81 9.06
N GLN A 174 3.26 -8.67 9.35
CA GLN A 174 2.27 -8.55 10.41
C GLN A 174 0.86 -8.26 9.92
N THR A 175 0.71 -7.67 8.74
CA THR A 175 -0.60 -7.26 8.23
C THR A 175 -0.72 -7.49 6.73
N ARG A 176 -1.94 -7.68 6.25
CA ARG A 176 -2.27 -7.93 4.85
C ARG A 176 -2.86 -6.72 4.13
N PHE A 177 -3.20 -5.64 4.83
CA PHE A 177 -3.80 -4.41 4.29
C PHE A 177 -5.12 -4.60 3.51
N TYR A 178 -5.81 -5.71 3.65
CA TYR A 178 -7.07 -5.97 2.93
C TYR A 178 -8.23 -5.12 3.42
N ASP A 179 -8.07 -4.55 4.61
CA ASP A 179 -9.02 -3.68 5.30
C ASP A 179 -8.78 -2.19 5.03
N LYS A 180 -7.83 -1.85 4.17
CA LYS A 180 -7.41 -0.47 3.93
C LYS A 180 -7.68 -0.03 2.51
N ALA A 181 -8.23 1.17 2.35
CA ALA A 181 -8.34 1.83 1.07
C ALA A 181 -7.04 2.57 0.72
N LEU A 182 -6.64 2.55 -0.54
CA LEU A 182 -5.50 3.32 -1.04
C LEU A 182 -5.99 4.33 -2.09
N PHE A 183 -5.61 5.58 -1.89
CA PHE A 183 -5.90 6.67 -2.80
C PHE A 183 -4.61 7.38 -3.18
N ALA A 184 -4.57 7.93 -4.39
CA ALA A 184 -3.49 8.78 -4.83
C ALA A 184 -4.04 10.10 -5.38
N LEU A 185 -3.37 11.21 -5.04
CA LEU A 185 -3.57 12.51 -5.64
C LEU A 185 -2.32 12.84 -6.44
N VAL A 186 -2.42 12.72 -7.75
CA VAL A 186 -1.30 12.96 -8.66
C VAL A 186 -1.46 14.32 -9.32
N VAL A 187 -0.41 15.14 -9.26
CA VAL A 187 -0.34 16.42 -9.97
C VAL A 187 0.78 16.36 -11.00
N SER A 188 0.39 16.47 -12.27
CA SER A 188 1.31 16.42 -13.42
C SER A 188 1.14 17.66 -14.29
N GLY A 189 2.21 18.07 -14.95
CA GLY A 189 2.18 19.14 -15.94
C GLY A 189 1.59 18.72 -17.30
N TYR A 190 1.35 17.41 -17.50
CA TYR A 190 0.76 16.85 -18.72
C TYR A 190 -0.06 15.60 -18.38
N SER A 191 -0.97 15.21 -19.28
CA SER A 191 -1.82 14.03 -19.12
C SER A 191 -1.13 12.77 -19.66
N GLY A 192 -1.57 11.60 -19.19
CA GLY A 192 -1.11 10.30 -19.71
C GLY A 192 0.19 9.80 -19.08
N SER A 193 0.48 10.23 -17.86
CA SER A 193 1.63 9.73 -17.12
C SER A 193 1.45 8.26 -16.70
N ASP A 194 2.49 7.45 -16.89
CA ASP A 194 2.57 6.07 -16.39
C ASP A 194 2.57 5.97 -14.86
N LEU A 195 2.71 7.11 -14.18
CA LEU A 195 2.66 7.21 -12.73
C LEU A 195 1.32 6.74 -12.13
N VAL A 196 0.25 6.79 -12.91
CA VAL A 196 -1.11 6.43 -12.46
C VAL A 196 -1.37 4.93 -12.64
N ALA A 197 -0.58 4.26 -13.47
CA ALA A 197 -0.67 2.82 -13.72
C ALA A 197 0.10 2.02 -12.67
#